data_a1a162e8e74019b33fed2d218931dc8a
#
_entry.id   a1a162e8e74019b33fed2d218931dc8a
#
_cell.length_a   1.000
_cell.length_b   1.000
_cell.length_c   1.000
_cell.angle_alpha   90.00
_cell.angle_beta   90.00
_cell.angle_gamma   90.00
#
_symmetry.space_group_name_H-M   'P 1'
#
loop_
_entity.id
_entity.type
_entity.pdbx_description
1 polymer ?
#
loop_
_entity_poly.entity_id
_entity_poly.type
_entity_poly.pdbx_seq_one_letter_code
_entity_poly.pdbx_strand_id
1 'polypeptide(L)'
;MKVSLIMPTINVTDELELFLKSLKEQTYKDFELIAVDQNSDDRAYKILEKYEDDFEIKYMKSDRKGLSLNRNRGLLVMDGSIAGFPDDDCEYQPDTLEKVVKFFKENEDKRIYSCRTLERGKDYGTGIMAEQNVKLTKGNIEKTVKSITFFVNYTYEDIVLFDENLGVGSVFGSGEETDYVLTLLHKGYKGEYFADDIIFHPAKKGNYDDLDRAYKYALGYGALVKKEVLGRKNFLYYFKFLKRIFRSIAGIILTKNRKYHKTVLKGRIEGFNKYK
;
A
#
# COMPACT_ATOMS: atom_id res chain seq x y z
N MET A 1 12.36 -18.86 -4.88
CA MET A 1 10.97 -18.35 -4.73
C MET A 1 10.85 -17.08 -5.54
N LYS A 2 10.25 -17.13 -6.71
CA LYS A 2 10.13 -15.95 -7.57
C LYS A 2 9.27 -14.87 -6.90
N VAL A 3 9.72 -13.60 -7.02
CA VAL A 3 8.99 -12.43 -6.51
C VAL A 3 8.33 -11.72 -7.68
N SER A 4 7.02 -11.46 -7.61
CA SER A 4 6.29 -10.63 -8.56
C SER A 4 6.04 -9.26 -7.95
N LEU A 5 6.61 -8.23 -8.56
CA LEU A 5 6.42 -6.83 -8.17
C LEU A 5 5.33 -6.24 -9.06
N ILE A 6 4.17 -5.93 -8.47
CA ILE A 6 3.00 -5.43 -9.18
C ILE A 6 2.92 -3.92 -9.03
N MET A 7 3.21 -3.20 -10.11
CA MET A 7 3.32 -1.75 -10.17
C MET A 7 2.26 -1.14 -11.10
N PRO A 8 1.12 -0.69 -10.58
CA PRO A 8 0.24 0.20 -11.33
C PRO A 8 0.89 1.58 -11.47
N THR A 9 0.92 2.13 -12.69
CA THR A 9 1.48 3.46 -12.94
C THR A 9 0.49 4.37 -13.65
N ILE A 10 0.51 5.66 -13.30
CA ILE A 10 -0.26 6.74 -13.93
C ILE A 10 0.44 8.09 -13.72
N ASN A 11 0.45 8.95 -14.73
CA ASN A 11 1.12 10.25 -14.72
C ASN A 11 2.63 10.09 -14.46
N VAL A 12 3.26 9.19 -15.19
CA VAL A 12 4.68 8.84 -15.08
C VAL A 12 5.58 10.08 -15.02
N THR A 13 6.52 10.03 -14.09
CA THR A 13 7.55 11.04 -13.85
C THR A 13 8.94 10.41 -13.93
N ASP A 14 9.99 11.19 -13.72
CA ASP A 14 11.38 10.71 -13.75
C ASP A 14 11.69 9.72 -12.59
N GLU A 15 10.85 9.69 -11.56
CA GLU A 15 10.99 8.76 -10.43
C GLU A 15 10.87 7.29 -10.87
N LEU A 16 10.10 6.98 -11.93
CA LEU A 16 10.02 5.62 -12.47
C LEU A 16 11.41 5.10 -12.85
N GLU A 17 12.27 5.94 -13.46
CA GLU A 17 13.61 5.51 -13.84
C GLU A 17 14.50 5.23 -12.61
N LEU A 18 14.31 5.98 -11.51
CA LEU A 18 15.01 5.72 -10.24
C LEU A 18 14.58 4.39 -9.62
N PHE A 19 13.27 4.10 -9.65
CA PHE A 19 12.77 2.81 -9.21
C PHE A 19 13.35 1.65 -10.02
N LEU A 20 13.32 1.71 -11.35
CA LEU A 20 13.86 0.65 -12.22
C LEU A 20 15.37 0.44 -12.01
N LYS A 21 16.14 1.50 -11.82
CA LYS A 21 17.56 1.40 -11.44
C LYS A 21 17.75 0.65 -10.14
N SER A 22 16.91 0.92 -9.14
CA SER A 22 16.96 0.21 -7.85
C SER A 22 16.60 -1.28 -7.98
N LEU A 23 15.77 -1.66 -8.94
CA LEU A 23 15.48 -3.07 -9.26
C LEU A 23 16.65 -3.75 -9.97
N LYS A 24 17.30 -3.07 -10.91
CA LYS A 24 18.50 -3.59 -11.57
C LYS A 24 19.61 -3.88 -10.56
N GLU A 25 19.73 -3.10 -9.49
CA GLU A 25 20.74 -3.25 -8.44
C GLU A 25 20.39 -4.36 -7.41
N GLN A 26 19.21 -4.98 -7.45
CA GLN A 26 18.86 -6.03 -6.51
C GLN A 26 19.84 -7.20 -6.55
N THR A 27 20.28 -7.67 -5.39
CA THR A 27 21.14 -8.86 -5.26
C THR A 27 20.38 -10.15 -5.60
N TYR A 28 19.09 -10.22 -5.28
CA TYR A 28 18.23 -11.32 -5.63
C TYR A 28 17.63 -11.11 -7.04
N LYS A 29 17.89 -12.06 -7.96
CA LYS A 29 17.56 -11.91 -9.39
C LYS A 29 16.31 -12.67 -9.87
N ASP A 30 15.77 -13.61 -9.06
CA ASP A 30 14.58 -14.38 -9.44
C ASP A 30 13.31 -13.57 -9.12
N PHE A 31 13.06 -12.51 -9.89
CA PHE A 31 11.88 -11.66 -9.77
C PHE A 31 11.39 -11.19 -11.16
N GLU A 32 10.15 -10.73 -11.20
CA GLU A 32 9.54 -10.06 -12.34
C GLU A 32 8.89 -8.74 -11.90
N LEU A 33 8.84 -7.77 -12.81
CA LEU A 33 8.06 -6.54 -12.68
C LEU A 33 6.82 -6.62 -13.56
N ILE A 34 5.64 -6.52 -12.97
CA ILE A 34 4.36 -6.46 -13.68
C ILE A 34 3.89 -5.02 -13.67
N ALA A 35 4.15 -4.30 -14.76
CA ALA A 35 3.78 -2.89 -14.92
C ALA A 35 2.38 -2.77 -15.54
N VAL A 36 1.42 -2.24 -14.78
CA VAL A 36 0.04 -2.03 -15.24
C VAL A 36 -0.16 -0.55 -15.51
N ASP A 37 -0.01 -0.17 -16.78
CA ASP A 37 0.04 1.23 -17.24
C ASP A 37 -1.36 1.79 -17.53
N GLN A 38 -1.73 2.83 -16.79
CA GLN A 38 -3.00 3.56 -16.89
C GLN A 38 -2.87 4.88 -17.67
N ASN A 39 -1.68 5.20 -18.22
CA ASN A 39 -1.47 6.39 -19.02
C ASN A 39 -2.15 6.26 -20.38
N SER A 40 -2.51 7.38 -21.01
CA SER A 40 -3.08 7.40 -22.37
C SER A 40 -2.01 7.39 -23.46
N ASP A 41 -0.75 7.54 -23.10
CA ASP A 41 0.41 7.59 -23.99
C ASP A 41 1.43 6.46 -23.67
N ASP A 42 2.55 6.44 -24.39
CA ASP A 42 3.56 5.38 -24.29
C ASP A 42 4.77 5.76 -23.42
N ARG A 43 4.66 6.80 -22.61
CA ARG A 43 5.80 7.27 -21.79
C ARG A 43 6.30 6.20 -20.84
N ALA A 44 5.40 5.49 -20.16
CA ALA A 44 5.77 4.41 -19.25
C ALA A 44 6.50 3.29 -20.01
N TYR A 45 5.94 2.84 -21.13
CA TYR A 45 6.54 1.79 -21.95
C TYR A 45 7.97 2.14 -22.42
N LYS A 46 8.17 3.36 -22.95
CA LYS A 46 9.48 3.84 -23.41
C LYS A 46 10.55 3.89 -22.32
N ILE A 47 10.15 3.99 -21.06
CA ILE A 47 11.09 3.92 -19.94
C ILE A 47 11.36 2.46 -19.58
N LEU A 48 10.30 1.63 -19.49
CA LEU A 48 10.38 0.21 -19.14
C LEU A 48 11.21 -0.60 -20.14
N GLU A 49 11.02 -0.38 -21.45
CA GLU A 49 11.73 -1.12 -22.52
C GLU A 49 13.27 -1.05 -22.40
N LYS A 50 13.82 0.01 -21.77
CA LYS A 50 15.26 0.15 -21.53
C LYS A 50 15.84 -0.86 -20.52
N TYR A 51 14.97 -1.54 -19.77
CA TYR A 51 15.33 -2.46 -18.69
C TYR A 51 14.92 -3.92 -18.95
N GLU A 52 14.34 -4.23 -20.13
CA GLU A 52 13.91 -5.59 -20.49
C GLU A 52 15.08 -6.60 -20.56
N ASP A 53 16.29 -6.13 -20.83
CA ASP A 53 17.52 -6.95 -20.79
C ASP A 53 18.08 -7.16 -19.38
N ASP A 54 17.65 -6.36 -18.39
CA ASP A 54 18.16 -6.40 -17.01
C ASP A 54 17.36 -7.35 -16.10
N PHE A 55 16.03 -7.42 -16.29
CA PHE A 55 15.12 -8.29 -15.55
C PHE A 55 13.80 -8.47 -16.31
N GLU A 56 13.04 -9.50 -15.94
CA GLU A 56 11.76 -9.80 -16.59
C GLU A 56 10.71 -8.71 -16.33
N ILE A 57 10.14 -8.15 -17.42
CA ILE A 57 9.07 -7.14 -17.36
C ILE A 57 7.83 -7.67 -18.11
N LYS A 58 6.71 -7.72 -17.39
CA LYS A 58 5.38 -7.92 -18.00
C LYS A 58 4.67 -6.58 -18.07
N TYR A 59 4.55 -6.03 -19.28
CA TYR A 59 3.83 -4.78 -19.50
C TYR A 59 2.37 -5.03 -19.89
N MET A 60 1.47 -4.31 -19.21
CA MET A 60 0.03 -4.39 -19.45
C MET A 60 -0.55 -2.97 -19.56
N LYS A 61 -1.19 -2.65 -20.68
CA LYS A 61 -1.98 -1.41 -20.79
C LYS A 61 -3.34 -1.59 -20.14
N SER A 62 -3.75 -0.59 -19.37
CA SER A 62 -5.06 -0.58 -18.70
C SER A 62 -5.89 0.61 -19.18
N ASP A 63 -7.08 0.32 -19.67
CA ASP A 63 -8.11 1.30 -20.05
C ASP A 63 -8.91 1.86 -18.88
N ARG A 64 -8.75 1.26 -17.69
CA ARG A 64 -9.48 1.63 -16.48
C ARG A 64 -8.53 2.13 -15.39
N LYS A 65 -8.88 3.28 -14.82
CA LYS A 65 -8.17 3.88 -13.70
C LYS A 65 -8.60 3.24 -12.37
N GLY A 66 -7.67 3.14 -11.44
CA GLY A 66 -7.90 2.64 -10.09
C GLY A 66 -6.75 1.77 -9.58
N LEU A 67 -6.22 2.13 -8.42
CA LEU A 67 -5.04 1.48 -7.84
C LEU A 67 -5.31 0.00 -7.54
N SER A 68 -6.37 -0.29 -6.77
CA SER A 68 -6.76 -1.65 -6.38
C SER A 68 -7.11 -2.53 -7.58
N LEU A 69 -7.88 -2.00 -8.54
CA LEU A 69 -8.23 -2.70 -9.78
C LEU A 69 -6.96 -3.15 -10.54
N ASN A 70 -5.99 -2.25 -10.70
CA ASN A 70 -4.80 -2.54 -11.49
C ASN A 70 -3.78 -3.39 -10.72
N ARG A 71 -3.75 -3.35 -9.38
CA ARG A 71 -3.06 -4.36 -8.57
C ARG A 71 -3.68 -5.75 -8.74
N ASN A 72 -5.01 -5.84 -8.77
CA ASN A 72 -5.70 -7.11 -9.01
C ASN A 72 -5.37 -7.69 -10.39
N ARG A 73 -5.34 -6.84 -11.44
CA ARG A 73 -4.93 -7.28 -12.78
C ARG A 73 -3.52 -7.87 -12.78
N GLY A 74 -2.59 -7.25 -12.08
CA GLY A 74 -1.22 -7.77 -11.93
C GLY A 74 -1.16 -9.06 -11.11
N LEU A 75 -1.93 -9.16 -10.01
CA LEU A 75 -2.02 -10.39 -9.21
C LEU A 75 -2.50 -11.61 -10.02
N LEU A 76 -3.40 -11.40 -10.98
CA LEU A 76 -3.96 -12.49 -11.79
C LEU A 76 -2.99 -13.03 -12.86
N VAL A 77 -1.89 -12.34 -13.14
CA VAL A 77 -0.89 -12.74 -14.15
C VAL A 77 0.51 -12.94 -13.57
N MET A 78 0.65 -12.90 -12.26
CA MET A 78 1.93 -13.13 -11.61
C MET A 78 2.36 -14.60 -11.71
N ASP A 79 3.66 -14.82 -11.91
CA ASP A 79 4.27 -16.16 -11.89
C ASP A 79 4.96 -16.47 -10.56
N GLY A 80 5.33 -15.42 -9.80
CA GLY A 80 6.01 -15.59 -8.53
C GLY A 80 5.06 -16.04 -7.42
N SER A 81 5.62 -16.73 -6.44
CA SER A 81 4.90 -17.09 -5.21
C SER A 81 4.82 -15.95 -4.20
N ILE A 82 5.66 -14.93 -4.34
CA ILE A 82 5.69 -13.76 -3.46
C ILE A 82 5.22 -12.54 -4.26
N ALA A 83 4.18 -11.86 -3.79
CA ALA A 83 3.70 -10.60 -4.36
C ALA A 83 4.19 -9.41 -3.54
N GLY A 84 4.74 -8.39 -4.21
CA GLY A 84 5.02 -7.05 -3.67
C GLY A 84 4.29 -5.99 -4.48
N PHE A 85 4.03 -4.82 -3.88
CA PHE A 85 3.17 -3.79 -4.47
C PHE A 85 3.86 -2.42 -4.48
N PRO A 86 4.96 -2.25 -5.24
CA PRO A 86 5.64 -0.96 -5.35
C PRO A 86 4.75 0.09 -6.03
N ASP A 87 4.96 1.35 -5.68
CA ASP A 87 4.55 2.49 -6.48
C ASP A 87 5.71 2.88 -7.44
N ASP A 88 5.45 3.60 -8.50
CA ASP A 88 6.42 3.97 -9.52
C ASP A 88 7.42 5.08 -9.08
N ASP A 89 7.25 5.61 -7.86
CA ASP A 89 8.09 6.61 -7.21
C ASP A 89 8.80 6.07 -5.94
N CYS A 90 8.83 4.75 -5.73
CA CYS A 90 9.58 4.16 -4.64
C CYS A 90 11.00 3.73 -5.09
N GLU A 91 11.86 3.38 -4.13
CA GLU A 91 13.21 2.93 -4.40
C GLU A 91 13.62 1.87 -3.38
N TYR A 92 14.09 0.73 -3.85
CA TYR A 92 14.48 -0.40 -3.02
C TYR A 92 15.97 -0.33 -2.65
N GLN A 93 16.33 -0.79 -1.46
CA GLN A 93 17.74 -1.08 -1.13
C GLN A 93 18.19 -2.32 -1.90
N PRO A 94 19.51 -2.45 -2.23
CA PRO A 94 20.02 -3.56 -3.06
C PRO A 94 19.69 -4.96 -2.53
N ASP A 95 19.51 -5.12 -1.24
CA ASP A 95 19.23 -6.39 -0.56
C ASP A 95 17.76 -6.59 -0.17
N THR A 96 16.86 -5.71 -0.61
CA THR A 96 15.44 -5.74 -0.21
C THR A 96 14.78 -7.08 -0.57
N LEU A 97 14.88 -7.52 -1.83
CA LEU A 97 14.26 -8.76 -2.26
C LEU A 97 14.91 -10.01 -1.64
N GLU A 98 16.22 -9.96 -1.41
CA GLU A 98 16.95 -11.04 -0.72
C GLU A 98 16.44 -11.22 0.72
N LYS A 99 16.28 -10.13 1.48
CA LYS A 99 15.73 -10.13 2.83
C LYS A 99 14.31 -10.70 2.87
N VAL A 100 13.45 -10.28 1.94
CA VAL A 100 12.07 -10.78 1.83
C VAL A 100 12.05 -12.29 1.58
N VAL A 101 12.82 -12.77 0.61
CA VAL A 101 12.86 -14.20 0.27
C VAL A 101 13.47 -15.03 1.41
N LYS A 102 14.54 -14.53 2.03
CA LYS A 102 15.17 -15.17 3.20
C LYS A 102 14.17 -15.31 4.34
N PHE A 103 13.43 -14.24 4.66
CA PHE A 103 12.41 -14.27 5.69
C PHE A 103 11.38 -15.39 5.46
N PHE A 104 10.83 -15.51 4.25
CA PHE A 104 9.83 -16.54 3.96
C PHE A 104 10.39 -17.96 3.93
N LYS A 105 11.66 -18.14 3.57
CA LYS A 105 12.35 -19.44 3.65
C LYS A 105 12.59 -19.88 5.09
N GLU A 106 12.91 -18.94 5.98
CA GLU A 106 13.21 -19.21 7.39
C GLU A 106 11.95 -19.26 8.28
N ASN A 107 10.80 -18.82 7.78
CA ASN A 107 9.54 -18.71 8.53
C ASN A 107 8.36 -19.27 7.73
N GLU A 108 8.29 -20.57 7.58
CA GLU A 108 7.28 -21.26 6.76
C GLU A 108 5.83 -21.02 7.22
N ASP A 109 5.61 -20.70 8.49
CA ASP A 109 4.30 -20.40 9.06
C ASP A 109 3.86 -18.94 8.86
N LYS A 110 4.72 -18.09 8.29
CA LYS A 110 4.43 -16.67 8.04
C LYS A 110 4.21 -16.39 6.55
N ARG A 111 3.26 -15.53 6.29
CA ARG A 111 2.83 -15.18 4.92
C ARG A 111 2.96 -13.70 4.59
N ILE A 112 3.25 -12.84 5.58
CA ILE A 112 3.34 -11.39 5.37
C ILE A 112 4.66 -10.89 5.94
N TYR A 113 5.44 -10.25 5.09
CA TYR A 113 6.59 -9.43 5.46
C TYR A 113 6.21 -7.96 5.28
N SER A 114 6.62 -7.09 6.18
CA SER A 114 6.46 -5.65 6.02
C SER A 114 7.67 -4.92 6.56
N CYS A 115 7.97 -3.75 6.00
CA CYS A 115 9.11 -2.95 6.40
C CYS A 115 8.75 -1.46 6.51
N ARG A 116 9.74 -0.64 6.87
CA ARG A 116 9.59 0.80 7.06
C ARG A 116 9.72 1.55 5.73
N THR A 117 9.05 2.70 5.62
CA THR A 117 9.32 3.66 4.54
C THR A 117 9.93 4.94 5.09
N LEU A 118 10.96 5.46 4.40
CA LEU A 118 11.59 6.75 4.66
C LEU A 118 11.72 7.54 3.36
N GLU A 119 11.81 8.86 3.47
CA GLU A 119 12.29 9.70 2.37
C GLU A 119 13.82 9.60 2.29
N ARG A 120 14.38 9.48 1.09
CA ARG A 120 15.83 9.34 0.92
C ARG A 120 16.60 10.50 1.53
N GLY A 121 17.56 10.20 2.39
CA GLY A 121 18.37 11.19 3.12
C GLY A 121 17.63 11.89 4.27
N LYS A 122 16.48 11.36 4.70
CA LYS A 122 15.71 11.87 5.85
C LYS A 122 15.48 10.77 6.87
N ASP A 123 15.17 11.18 8.10
CA ASP A 123 14.77 10.33 9.22
C ASP A 123 13.24 10.18 9.36
N TYR A 124 12.49 10.71 8.41
CA TYR A 124 11.03 10.61 8.34
C TYR A 124 10.58 10.03 6.98
N GLY A 125 9.38 9.52 6.94
CA GLY A 125 8.75 8.96 5.73
C GLY A 125 7.25 9.24 5.68
N THR A 126 6.53 8.46 4.89
CA THR A 126 5.09 8.61 4.72
C THR A 126 4.32 8.14 5.96
N GLY A 127 3.82 9.10 6.74
CA GLY A 127 3.06 8.85 7.97
C GLY A 127 3.93 8.37 9.14
N ILE A 128 3.25 7.94 10.21
CA ILE A 128 3.91 7.44 11.41
C ILE A 128 3.98 5.92 11.32
N MET A 129 5.19 5.37 11.35
CA MET A 129 5.43 3.93 11.40
C MET A 129 6.04 3.50 12.74
N ALA A 130 5.99 2.20 13.05
CA ALA A 130 6.60 1.64 14.24
C ALA A 130 8.14 1.76 14.15
N GLU A 131 8.78 1.95 15.30
CA GLU A 131 10.24 2.13 15.39
C GLU A 131 10.97 0.84 15.78
N GLN A 132 10.22 -0.22 16.05
CA GLN A 132 10.73 -1.53 16.45
C GLN A 132 10.09 -2.64 15.63
N ASN A 133 10.81 -3.74 15.50
CA ASN A 133 10.30 -4.96 14.88
C ASN A 133 9.14 -5.52 15.70
N VAL A 134 8.03 -5.80 15.07
CA VAL A 134 6.83 -6.30 15.74
C VAL A 134 6.06 -7.29 14.88
N LYS A 135 5.37 -8.23 15.52
CA LYS A 135 4.39 -9.07 14.83
C LYS A 135 3.24 -8.22 14.29
N LEU A 136 2.78 -8.53 13.10
CA LEU A 136 1.60 -7.91 12.52
C LEU A 136 0.35 -8.37 13.26
N THR A 137 -0.48 -7.42 13.64
CA THR A 137 -1.76 -7.67 14.32
C THR A 137 -2.82 -6.73 13.76
N LYS A 138 -4.09 -7.09 13.87
CA LYS A 138 -5.21 -6.21 13.48
C LYS A 138 -5.18 -4.85 14.20
N GLY A 139 -4.45 -4.75 15.31
CA GLY A 139 -4.32 -3.53 16.10
C GLY A 139 -3.27 -2.54 15.60
N ASN A 140 -2.17 -3.02 14.99
CA ASN A 140 -1.00 -2.21 14.65
C ASN A 140 -0.83 -1.94 13.15
N ILE A 141 -1.65 -2.50 12.25
CA ILE A 141 -1.51 -2.41 10.78
C ILE A 141 -1.32 -0.96 10.30
N GLU A 142 -2.05 -0.01 10.84
CA GLU A 142 -1.94 1.40 10.43
C GLU A 142 -0.53 2.00 10.64
N LYS A 143 0.29 1.37 11.51
CA LYS A 143 1.66 1.79 11.82
C LYS A 143 2.73 0.85 11.29
N THR A 144 2.36 -0.26 10.68
CA THR A 144 3.30 -1.29 10.25
C THR A 144 3.17 -1.64 8.77
N VAL A 145 2.17 -1.09 8.08
CA VAL A 145 1.92 -1.36 6.65
C VAL A 145 1.66 -0.06 5.91
N LYS A 146 2.31 0.09 4.76
CA LYS A 146 1.99 1.03 3.67
C LYS A 146 1.96 0.23 2.38
N SER A 147 1.30 0.75 1.35
CA SER A 147 1.17 0.03 0.07
C SER A 147 2.47 -0.58 -0.43
N ILE A 148 3.53 0.19 -0.41
CA ILE A 148 4.85 -0.16 -0.96
C ILE A 148 5.69 -1.04 -0.04
N THR A 149 5.30 -1.23 1.24
CA THR A 149 6.20 -1.80 2.26
C THR A 149 5.94 -3.25 2.58
N PHE A 150 4.93 -3.89 1.99
CA PHE A 150 4.62 -5.26 2.35
C PHE A 150 4.69 -6.23 1.17
N PHE A 151 5.02 -7.47 1.51
CA PHE A 151 5.09 -8.60 0.59
C PHE A 151 4.25 -9.74 1.16
N VAL A 152 3.61 -10.50 0.27
CA VAL A 152 2.76 -11.63 0.66
C VAL A 152 3.23 -12.89 -0.04
N ASN A 153 3.46 -13.94 0.72
CA ASN A 153 3.78 -15.26 0.18
C ASN A 153 2.50 -16.08 -0.02
N TYR A 154 2.18 -16.37 -1.27
CA TYR A 154 1.04 -17.16 -1.72
C TYR A 154 1.40 -18.63 -2.05
N THR A 155 2.58 -19.08 -1.67
CA THR A 155 2.95 -20.48 -1.90
C THR A 155 1.86 -21.40 -1.32
N TYR A 156 1.22 -22.18 -2.18
CA TYR A 156 0.11 -23.10 -1.85
C TYR A 156 -1.19 -22.46 -1.36
N GLU A 157 -1.38 -21.16 -1.55
CA GLU A 157 -2.55 -20.45 -1.10
C GLU A 157 -3.28 -19.76 -2.27
N ASP A 158 -4.58 -19.58 -2.15
CA ASP A 158 -5.36 -18.79 -3.10
C ASP A 158 -4.99 -17.30 -3.02
N ILE A 159 -4.82 -16.67 -4.17
CA ILE A 159 -4.56 -15.24 -4.26
C ILE A 159 -5.74 -14.46 -3.70
N VAL A 160 -5.45 -13.56 -2.76
CA VAL A 160 -6.42 -12.61 -2.23
C VAL A 160 -6.39 -11.35 -3.07
N LEU A 161 -7.54 -10.84 -3.50
CA LEU A 161 -7.65 -9.62 -4.27
C LEU A 161 -7.94 -8.42 -3.38
N PHE A 162 -7.51 -7.23 -3.82
CA PHE A 162 -7.88 -5.96 -3.22
C PHE A 162 -9.38 -5.67 -3.44
N ASP A 163 -9.98 -4.96 -2.50
CA ASP A 163 -11.31 -4.39 -2.68
C ASP A 163 -11.23 -3.18 -3.63
N GLU A 164 -11.78 -3.31 -4.84
CA GLU A 164 -11.71 -2.29 -5.89
C GLU A 164 -12.50 -1.02 -5.57
N ASN A 165 -13.35 -1.05 -4.54
CA ASN A 165 -14.01 0.15 -4.05
C ASN A 165 -13.09 1.04 -3.21
N LEU A 166 -11.95 0.51 -2.71
CA LEU A 166 -10.96 1.21 -1.89
C LEU A 166 -9.74 1.59 -2.72
N GLY A 167 -9.05 2.67 -2.31
CA GLY A 167 -7.79 3.10 -2.92
C GLY A 167 -7.93 4.27 -3.88
N VAL A 168 -6.80 4.81 -4.28
CA VAL A 168 -6.73 5.97 -5.18
C VAL A 168 -7.40 5.65 -6.52
N GLY A 169 -8.25 6.56 -7.01
CA GLY A 169 -9.00 6.38 -8.26
C GLY A 169 -10.30 5.58 -8.11
N SER A 170 -10.64 5.12 -6.91
CA SER A 170 -11.89 4.42 -6.61
C SER A 170 -12.93 5.31 -5.89
N VAL A 171 -14.10 4.74 -5.57
CA VAL A 171 -15.18 5.43 -4.83
C VAL A 171 -14.72 5.88 -3.44
N PHE A 172 -13.97 5.02 -2.74
CA PHE A 172 -13.42 5.30 -1.42
C PHE A 172 -11.89 5.44 -1.56
N GLY A 173 -11.40 6.65 -1.68
CA GLY A 173 -10.07 7.03 -2.16
C GLY A 173 -8.87 6.64 -1.30
N SER A 174 -8.98 5.67 -0.38
CA SER A 174 -7.87 5.16 0.45
C SER A 174 -8.25 3.90 1.22
N GLY A 175 -7.27 3.31 1.91
CA GLY A 175 -7.45 2.22 2.88
C GLY A 175 -7.36 0.82 2.28
N GLU A 176 -7.01 0.71 1.01
CA GLU A 176 -6.88 -0.53 0.26
C GLU A 176 -5.81 -1.46 0.85
N GLU A 177 -4.64 -0.91 1.17
CA GLU A 177 -3.52 -1.68 1.74
C GLU A 177 -3.85 -2.17 3.15
N THR A 178 -4.49 -1.32 3.93
CA THR A 178 -4.92 -1.67 5.29
C THR A 178 -5.99 -2.75 5.26
N ASP A 179 -7.01 -2.62 4.40
CA ASP A 179 -8.05 -3.62 4.20
C ASP A 179 -7.49 -4.95 3.72
N TYR A 180 -6.57 -4.90 2.76
CA TYR A 180 -5.95 -6.07 2.18
C TYR A 180 -5.20 -6.90 3.23
N VAL A 181 -4.31 -6.27 4.00
CA VAL A 181 -3.56 -6.97 5.05
C VAL A 181 -4.48 -7.42 6.19
N LEU A 182 -5.50 -6.64 6.55
CA LEU A 182 -6.52 -7.09 7.51
C LEU A 182 -7.28 -8.32 6.99
N THR A 183 -7.60 -8.38 5.68
CA THR A 183 -8.22 -9.57 5.08
C THR A 183 -7.34 -10.81 5.26
N LEU A 184 -6.04 -10.69 4.99
CA LEU A 184 -5.08 -11.78 5.20
C LEU A 184 -5.01 -12.21 6.67
N LEU A 185 -4.94 -11.25 7.60
CA LEU A 185 -4.94 -11.56 9.04
C LEU A 185 -6.25 -12.19 9.52
N HIS A 186 -7.40 -11.84 8.93
CA HIS A 186 -8.68 -12.50 9.22
C HIS A 186 -8.74 -13.93 8.66
N LYS A 187 -8.02 -14.20 7.57
CA LYS A 187 -7.81 -15.56 7.03
C LYS A 187 -6.79 -16.39 7.83
N GLY A 188 -6.20 -15.83 8.87
CA GLY A 188 -5.22 -16.52 9.73
C GLY A 188 -3.76 -16.38 9.31
N TYR A 189 -3.46 -15.56 8.28
CA TYR A 189 -2.10 -15.29 7.87
C TYR A 189 -1.35 -14.58 9.01
N LYS A 190 -0.09 -14.96 9.21
CA LYS A 190 0.81 -14.33 10.16
C LYS A 190 1.87 -13.53 9.42
N GLY A 191 2.44 -12.51 10.07
CA GLY A 191 3.51 -11.73 9.50
C GLY A 191 4.27 -10.90 10.52
N GLU A 192 5.36 -10.31 10.06
CA GLU A 192 6.22 -9.44 10.84
C GLU A 192 6.53 -8.15 10.10
N TYR A 193 6.79 -7.12 10.89
CA TYR A 193 7.26 -5.82 10.45
C TYR A 193 8.68 -5.60 10.95
N PHE A 194 9.56 -5.12 10.06
CA PHE A 194 10.96 -4.83 10.30
C PHE A 194 11.21 -3.33 10.18
N ALA A 195 11.58 -2.71 11.29
CA ALA A 195 11.79 -1.25 11.36
C ALA A 195 13.11 -0.80 10.70
N ASP A 196 14.10 -1.70 10.64
CA ASP A 196 15.42 -1.41 10.08
C ASP A 196 15.52 -1.68 8.57
N ASP A 197 14.55 -2.42 8.02
CA ASP A 197 14.44 -2.63 6.59
C ASP A 197 13.64 -1.47 5.96
N ILE A 198 14.22 -0.82 4.95
CA ILE A 198 13.71 0.45 4.45
C ILE A 198 13.44 0.38 2.95
N ILE A 199 12.25 0.85 2.57
CA ILE A 199 11.93 1.24 1.20
C ILE A 199 11.82 2.76 1.16
N PHE A 200 12.56 3.40 0.25
CA PHE A 200 12.50 4.84 0.10
C PHE A 200 11.30 5.25 -0.76
N HIS A 201 10.67 6.36 -0.38
CA HIS A 201 9.53 6.92 -1.10
C HIS A 201 9.40 8.41 -0.74
N PRO A 202 9.09 9.31 -1.69
CA PRO A 202 8.89 10.72 -1.42
C PRO A 202 7.80 10.96 -0.37
N ALA A 203 8.15 11.62 0.72
CA ALA A 203 7.17 11.91 1.77
C ALA A 203 6.26 13.06 1.37
N LYS A 204 4.99 12.79 1.16
CA LYS A 204 4.00 13.84 0.92
C LYS A 204 3.67 14.52 2.25
N LYS A 205 4.15 15.77 2.44
CA LYS A 205 3.79 16.58 3.61
C LYS A 205 2.28 16.75 3.69
N GLY A 206 1.72 16.52 4.88
CA GLY A 206 0.30 16.77 5.13
C GLY A 206 -0.01 18.26 4.90
N ASN A 207 -1.00 18.54 4.05
CA ASN A 207 -1.48 19.89 3.78
C ASN A 207 -2.92 20.03 4.31
N TYR A 208 -3.13 20.93 5.27
CA TYR A 208 -4.46 21.23 5.80
C TYR A 208 -5.38 21.92 4.77
N ASP A 209 -4.82 22.48 3.71
CA ASP A 209 -5.57 23.17 2.66
C ASP A 209 -6.06 22.22 1.57
N ASP A 210 -5.48 21.02 1.44
CA ASP A 210 -5.93 19.99 0.50
C ASP A 210 -7.16 19.25 1.06
N LEU A 211 -8.30 19.93 0.97
CA LEU A 211 -9.56 19.43 1.54
C LEU A 211 -10.15 18.26 0.73
N ASP A 212 -9.92 18.21 -0.58
CA ASP A 212 -10.40 17.11 -1.43
C ASP A 212 -9.69 15.80 -1.05
N ARG A 213 -8.37 15.83 -0.96
CA ARG A 213 -7.59 14.70 -0.50
C ARG A 213 -7.97 14.28 0.92
N ALA A 214 -8.10 15.24 1.83
CA ALA A 214 -8.51 14.98 3.21
C ALA A 214 -9.89 14.30 3.29
N TYR A 215 -10.84 14.73 2.46
CA TYR A 215 -12.16 14.11 2.35
C TYR A 215 -12.08 12.68 1.82
N LYS A 216 -11.38 12.45 0.69
CA LYS A 216 -11.22 11.12 0.07
C LYS A 216 -10.57 10.11 1.01
N TYR A 217 -9.51 10.53 1.71
CA TYR A 217 -8.85 9.68 2.72
C TYR A 217 -9.75 9.37 3.92
N ALA A 218 -10.52 10.35 4.36
CA ALA A 218 -11.48 10.16 5.45
C ALA A 218 -12.64 9.25 5.03
N LEU A 219 -13.09 9.35 3.78
CA LEU A 219 -14.13 8.52 3.19
C LEU A 219 -13.70 7.04 3.16
N GLY A 220 -12.50 6.76 2.66
CA GLY A 220 -11.94 5.40 2.64
C GLY A 220 -11.76 4.83 4.04
N TYR A 221 -11.29 5.63 5.01
CA TYR A 221 -11.20 5.18 6.39
C TYR A 221 -12.58 4.82 6.98
N GLY A 222 -13.63 5.59 6.69
CA GLY A 222 -15.00 5.28 7.12
C GLY A 222 -15.51 3.96 6.54
N ALA A 223 -15.26 3.71 5.26
CA ALA A 223 -15.59 2.46 4.57
C ALA A 223 -14.86 1.25 5.19
N LEU A 224 -13.56 1.38 5.41
CA LEU A 224 -12.74 0.36 6.09
C LEU A 224 -13.31 0.01 7.46
N VAL A 225 -13.67 1.01 8.27
CA VAL A 225 -14.24 0.78 9.61
C VAL A 225 -15.56 0.02 9.52
N LYS A 226 -16.45 0.36 8.59
CA LYS A 226 -17.71 -0.38 8.42
C LYS A 226 -17.44 -1.84 8.09
N LYS A 227 -16.53 -2.11 7.16
CA LYS A 227 -16.11 -3.44 6.74
C LYS A 227 -15.57 -4.25 7.93
N GLU A 228 -14.71 -3.64 8.76
CA GLU A 228 -14.16 -4.28 9.95
C GLU A 228 -15.21 -4.54 11.02
N VAL A 229 -16.03 -3.55 11.35
CA VAL A 229 -16.99 -3.65 12.47
C VAL A 229 -18.18 -4.52 12.10
N LEU A 230 -18.84 -4.27 10.98
CA LEU A 230 -20.07 -4.97 10.59
C LEU A 230 -19.80 -6.26 9.83
N GLY A 231 -18.81 -6.26 8.92
CA GLY A 231 -18.46 -7.43 8.11
C GLY A 231 -17.63 -8.45 8.88
N ARG A 232 -16.54 -8.01 9.53
CA ARG A 232 -15.53 -8.90 10.15
C ARG A 232 -15.64 -9.00 11.68
N LYS A 233 -16.59 -8.30 12.30
CA LYS A 233 -16.82 -8.27 13.77
C LYS A 233 -15.60 -7.83 14.58
N ASN A 234 -14.77 -6.99 14.00
CA ASN A 234 -13.57 -6.44 14.64
C ASN A 234 -13.92 -5.14 15.40
N PHE A 235 -14.41 -5.28 16.62
CA PHE A 235 -14.84 -4.14 17.45
C PHE A 235 -13.69 -3.19 17.85
N LEU A 236 -12.43 -3.60 17.72
CA LEU A 236 -11.30 -2.69 17.92
C LEU A 236 -11.39 -1.46 16.99
N TYR A 237 -11.85 -1.67 15.73
CA TYR A 237 -12.02 -0.57 14.77
C TYR A 237 -13.19 0.37 15.13
N TYR A 238 -14.20 -0.11 15.85
CA TYR A 238 -15.23 0.76 16.41
C TYR A 238 -14.64 1.78 17.40
N PHE A 239 -13.82 1.33 18.35
CA PHE A 239 -13.16 2.22 19.29
C PHE A 239 -12.16 3.17 18.62
N LYS A 240 -11.38 2.69 17.65
CA LYS A 240 -10.52 3.54 16.82
C LYS A 240 -11.33 4.61 16.08
N PHE A 241 -12.49 4.25 15.53
CA PHE A 241 -13.38 5.18 14.84
C PHE A 241 -13.90 6.26 15.77
N LEU A 242 -14.46 5.90 16.92
CA LEU A 242 -14.93 6.87 17.91
C LEU A 242 -13.82 7.84 18.31
N LYS A 243 -12.62 7.34 18.63
CA LYS A 243 -11.47 8.18 18.94
C LYS A 243 -11.15 9.19 17.83
N ARG A 244 -11.21 8.77 16.56
CA ARG A 244 -10.96 9.65 15.41
C ARG A 244 -12.10 10.64 15.17
N ILE A 245 -13.35 10.28 15.45
CA ILE A 245 -14.52 11.19 15.43
C ILE A 245 -14.35 12.27 16.49
N PHE A 246 -14.09 11.90 17.75
CA PHE A 246 -13.84 12.85 18.85
C PHE A 246 -12.67 13.78 18.55
N ARG A 247 -11.57 13.26 18.00
CA ARG A 247 -10.43 14.09 17.58
C ARG A 247 -10.81 15.12 16.50
N SER A 248 -11.68 14.75 15.56
CA SER A 248 -12.17 15.72 14.57
C SER A 248 -13.04 16.81 15.21
N ILE A 249 -13.93 16.43 16.13
CA ILE A 249 -14.78 17.39 16.86
C ILE A 249 -13.91 18.36 17.69
N ALA A 250 -12.95 17.83 18.43
CA ALA A 250 -11.98 18.64 19.18
C ALA A 250 -11.20 19.59 18.25
N GLY A 251 -10.76 19.10 17.10
CA GLY A 251 -10.06 19.92 16.10
C GLY A 251 -10.92 21.07 15.54
N ILE A 252 -12.23 20.86 15.37
CA ILE A 252 -13.18 21.91 14.97
C ILE A 252 -13.27 23.01 16.02
N ILE A 253 -13.22 22.64 17.29
CA ILE A 253 -13.42 23.58 18.43
C ILE A 253 -12.11 24.29 18.76
N LEU A 254 -10.98 23.53 18.85
CA LEU A 254 -9.76 23.98 19.49
C LEU A 254 -8.67 24.46 18.51
N THR A 255 -8.81 24.24 17.18
CA THR A 255 -7.74 24.59 16.23
C THR A 255 -8.16 25.63 15.23
N LYS A 256 -7.17 26.26 14.56
CA LYS A 256 -7.41 27.17 13.41
C LYS A 256 -7.88 26.43 12.16
N ASN A 257 -7.61 25.12 12.06
CA ASN A 257 -7.89 24.30 10.87
C ASN A 257 -9.31 23.70 10.89
N ARG A 258 -10.31 24.49 11.32
CA ARG A 258 -11.71 24.04 11.50
C ARG A 258 -12.31 23.45 10.24
N LYS A 259 -12.04 24.04 9.06
CA LYS A 259 -12.55 23.56 7.76
C LYS A 259 -12.05 22.17 7.44
N TYR A 260 -10.74 21.91 7.63
CA TYR A 260 -10.13 20.60 7.47
C TYR A 260 -10.80 19.53 8.38
N HIS A 261 -10.93 19.83 9.67
CA HIS A 261 -11.52 18.89 10.63
C HIS A 261 -13.01 18.62 10.35
N LYS A 262 -13.78 19.60 9.89
CA LYS A 262 -15.17 19.41 9.40
C LYS A 262 -15.20 18.47 8.19
N THR A 263 -14.32 18.69 7.22
CA THR A 263 -14.21 17.88 6.00
C THR A 263 -13.86 16.41 6.34
N VAL A 264 -12.87 16.21 7.21
CA VAL A 264 -12.48 14.87 7.68
C VAL A 264 -13.58 14.17 8.46
N LEU A 265 -14.30 14.89 9.33
CA LEU A 265 -15.45 14.34 10.07
C LEU A 265 -16.56 13.88 9.11
N LYS A 266 -16.92 14.75 8.15
CA LYS A 266 -17.90 14.45 7.11
C LYS A 266 -17.51 13.20 6.32
N GLY A 267 -16.27 13.15 5.81
CA GLY A 267 -15.78 12.00 5.02
C GLY A 267 -15.87 10.69 5.80
N ARG A 268 -15.46 10.66 7.08
CA ARG A 268 -15.52 9.46 7.92
C ARG A 268 -16.95 8.94 8.10
N ILE A 269 -17.89 9.83 8.40
CA ILE A 269 -19.29 9.46 8.60
C ILE A 269 -19.91 8.99 7.28
N GLU A 270 -19.69 9.71 6.20
CA GLU A 270 -20.20 9.32 4.89
C GLU A 270 -19.59 8.00 4.38
N GLY A 271 -18.30 7.77 4.57
CA GLY A 271 -17.65 6.52 4.21
C GLY A 271 -18.24 5.33 4.95
N PHE A 272 -18.44 5.47 6.25
CA PHE A 272 -19.12 4.44 7.05
C PHE A 272 -20.55 4.17 6.58
N ASN A 273 -21.31 5.20 6.24
CA ASN A 273 -22.69 5.02 5.81
C ASN A 273 -22.83 4.47 4.38
N LYS A 274 -22.00 4.96 3.45
CA LYS A 274 -22.11 4.66 2.01
C LYS A 274 -21.48 3.34 1.58
N TYR A 275 -20.49 2.82 2.30
CA TYR A 275 -19.91 1.52 1.95
C TYR A 275 -20.99 0.43 2.09
N LYS A 276 -21.14 -0.44 1.08
CA LYS A 276 -22.17 -1.48 1.02
C LYS A 276 -21.67 -2.83 1.53
#